data_5eed9ad91b8b81a9ec69d487ff87467c
#
_entry.id   5eed9ad91b8b81a9ec69d487ff87467c
#
_cell.length_a   1.000
_cell.length_b   1.000
_cell.length_c   1.000
_cell.angle_alpha   90.00
_cell.angle_beta   90.00
_cell.angle_gamma   90.00
#
_symmetry.space_group_name_H-M   'P 1'
#
loop_
_entity.id
_entity.type
_entity.pdbx_description
1 polymer ?
#
loop_
_entity_poly.entity_id
_entity_poly.type
_entity_poly.pdbx_seq_one_letter_code
_entity_poly.pdbx_strand_id
1 'polypeptide(L)' 'MDLIWVNKAQYLGDYRLALSFSNGENRVFDAKDFIAKYPAFKVLQDKEQFKQFALDGWTVSWMNGTLDIAPEYLYEIGN' A
#
# COMPACT_ATOMS: atom_id res chain seq x y z
N MET A 1 3.24 -7.83 -21.54
CA MET A 1 2.64 -7.19 -20.35
C MET A 1 3.71 -6.40 -19.63
N ASP A 2 3.44 -5.14 -19.40
CA ASP A 2 4.39 -4.30 -18.70
C ASP A 2 4.33 -4.55 -17.21
N LEU A 3 5.51 -4.60 -16.59
CA LEU A 3 5.57 -4.66 -15.14
C LEU A 3 5.21 -3.28 -14.58
N ILE A 4 4.52 -3.28 -13.46
CA ILE A 4 4.17 -2.05 -12.77
C ILE A 4 4.69 -2.15 -11.34
N TRP A 5 5.19 -1.03 -10.81
CA TRP A 5 5.62 -0.98 -9.42
C TRP A 5 5.28 0.39 -8.83
N VAL A 6 5.30 0.47 -7.50
CA VAL A 6 5.03 1.70 -6.76
C VAL A 6 6.34 2.45 -6.57
N ASN A 7 6.42 3.68 -7.05
CA ASN A 7 7.63 4.48 -6.88
C ASN A 7 7.50 5.60 -5.85
N LYS A 8 6.28 5.93 -5.41
CA LYS A 8 6.05 6.88 -4.33
C LYS A 8 4.83 6.49 -3.53
N ALA A 9 4.86 6.76 -2.23
CA ALA A 9 3.71 6.57 -1.36
C ALA A 9 3.69 7.68 -0.30
N GLN A 10 2.49 8.19 -0.01
CA GLN A 10 2.30 9.24 0.99
C GLN A 10 1.08 8.91 1.83
N TYR A 11 1.24 9.00 3.15
CA TYR A 11 0.11 8.79 4.07
C TYR A 11 -0.81 10.01 4.04
N LEU A 12 -2.10 9.77 3.80
CA LEU A 12 -3.11 10.83 3.73
C LEU A 12 -3.97 10.92 5.00
N GLY A 13 -3.74 10.02 5.96
CA GLY A 13 -4.61 9.92 7.13
C GLY A 13 -5.69 8.88 6.92
N ASP A 14 -6.25 8.40 8.02
CA ASP A 14 -7.42 7.51 8.00
C ASP A 14 -7.20 6.25 7.14
N TYR A 15 -6.01 5.64 7.24
CA TYR A 15 -5.62 4.42 6.54
C TYR A 15 -5.58 4.57 5.01
N ARG A 16 -5.33 5.79 4.50
CA ARG A 16 -5.23 6.02 3.06
C ARG A 16 -3.81 6.36 2.66
N LEU A 17 -3.40 5.81 1.54
CA LEU A 17 -2.09 6.08 0.94
C LEU A 17 -2.29 6.61 -0.48
N ALA A 18 -1.63 7.72 -0.79
CA ALA A 18 -1.51 8.19 -2.17
C ALA A 18 -0.32 7.48 -2.79
N LEU A 19 -0.55 6.79 -3.90
CA LEU A 19 0.46 5.97 -4.56
C LEU A 19 0.72 6.50 -5.96
N SER A 20 2.00 6.56 -6.34
CA SER A 20 2.42 6.83 -7.71
C SER A 20 3.07 5.58 -8.26
N PHE A 21 2.71 5.23 -9.49
CA PHE A 21 3.18 4.00 -10.13
C PHE A 21 4.19 4.30 -11.23
N SER A 22 4.94 3.29 -11.61
CA SER A 22 5.98 3.39 -12.62
C SER A 22 5.49 3.87 -13.98
N ASN A 23 4.22 3.66 -14.28
CA ASN A 23 3.63 4.09 -15.55
C ASN A 23 3.10 5.53 -15.53
N GLY A 24 3.35 6.27 -14.44
CA GLY A 24 2.90 7.65 -14.30
C GLY A 24 1.50 7.81 -13.74
N GLU A 25 0.79 6.70 -13.49
CA GLU A 25 -0.55 6.75 -12.90
C GLU A 25 -0.48 6.93 -11.40
N ASN A 26 -1.52 7.56 -10.85
CA ASN A 26 -1.67 7.76 -9.41
C ASN A 26 -2.95 7.09 -8.93
N ARG A 27 -2.92 6.55 -7.72
CA ARG A 27 -4.08 5.94 -7.09
C ARG A 27 -4.09 6.28 -5.61
N VAL A 28 -5.28 6.28 -5.02
CA VAL A 28 -5.43 6.35 -3.56
C VAL A 28 -5.90 5.00 -3.08
N PHE A 29 -5.13 4.40 -2.19
CA PHE A 29 -5.45 3.12 -1.59
C PHE A 29 -6.05 3.36 -0.21
N ASP A 30 -7.33 3.00 -0.03
CA ASP A 30 -7.99 3.02 1.28
C ASP A 30 -7.88 1.62 1.86
N ALA A 31 -7.09 1.48 2.91
CA ALA A 31 -6.75 0.17 3.45
C ALA A 31 -7.74 -0.34 4.51
N LYS A 32 -8.76 0.42 4.87
CA LYS A 32 -9.67 0.04 5.95
C LYS A 32 -10.29 -1.34 5.73
N ASP A 33 -10.91 -1.53 4.57
CA ASP A 33 -11.57 -2.79 4.27
C ASP A 33 -10.57 -3.92 4.08
N PHE A 34 -9.43 -3.61 3.50
CA PHE A 34 -8.36 -4.58 3.28
C PHE A 34 -7.85 -5.13 4.61
N ILE A 35 -7.55 -4.24 5.56
CA ILE A 35 -7.06 -4.62 6.89
C ILE A 35 -8.10 -5.47 7.63
N ALA A 36 -9.38 -5.11 7.50
CA ALA A 36 -10.46 -5.85 8.14
C ALA A 36 -10.65 -7.24 7.53
N LYS A 37 -10.37 -7.37 6.22
CA LYS A 37 -10.61 -8.61 5.49
C LYS A 37 -9.49 -9.64 5.67
N TYR A 38 -8.24 -9.19 5.78
CA TYR A 38 -7.07 -10.08 5.80
C TYR A 38 -6.43 -10.10 7.18
N PRO A 39 -6.58 -11.21 7.93
CA PRO A 39 -6.06 -11.28 9.31
C PRO A 39 -4.57 -10.99 9.44
N ALA A 40 -3.79 -11.32 8.42
CA ALA A 40 -2.34 -11.07 8.45
C ALA A 40 -2.03 -9.57 8.58
N PHE A 41 -2.95 -8.71 8.18
CA PHE A 41 -2.76 -7.26 8.22
C PHE A 41 -3.38 -6.60 9.44
N LYS A 42 -3.90 -7.39 10.38
CA LYS A 42 -4.58 -6.86 11.57
C LYS A 42 -3.71 -5.90 12.39
N VAL A 43 -2.40 -6.14 12.42
CA VAL A 43 -1.46 -5.28 13.14
C VAL A 43 -1.52 -3.83 12.62
N LEU A 44 -1.92 -3.63 11.39
CA LEU A 44 -2.00 -2.30 10.76
C LEU A 44 -3.26 -1.53 11.16
N GLN A 45 -4.15 -2.12 11.96
CA GLN A 45 -5.25 -1.38 12.57
C GLN A 45 -4.73 -0.29 13.51
N ASP A 46 -3.53 -0.49 14.06
CA ASP A 46 -2.83 0.56 14.79
C ASP A 46 -2.29 1.56 13.75
N LYS A 47 -2.81 2.78 13.77
CA LYS A 47 -2.42 3.82 12.81
C LYS A 47 -0.93 4.11 12.85
N GLU A 48 -0.31 4.03 14.02
CA GLU A 48 1.13 4.26 14.13
C GLU A 48 1.92 3.19 13.38
N GLN A 49 1.46 1.93 13.41
CA GLN A 49 2.07 0.87 12.63
C GLN A 49 1.81 1.07 11.14
N PHE A 50 0.60 1.47 10.78
CA PHE A 50 0.24 1.70 9.39
C PHE A 50 1.11 2.79 8.75
N LYS A 51 1.39 3.84 9.50
CA LYS A 51 2.23 4.95 9.01
C LYS A 51 3.68 4.52 8.72
N GLN A 52 4.13 3.41 9.31
CA GLN A 52 5.52 2.96 9.19
C GLN A 52 5.72 2.09 7.96
N PHE A 53 5.03 2.41 6.88
CA PHE A 53 5.26 1.74 5.61
C PHE A 53 6.61 2.15 5.03
N ALA A 54 7.13 1.31 4.15
CA ALA A 54 8.35 1.58 3.41
C ALA A 54 8.16 1.13 1.96
N LEU A 55 8.94 1.71 1.08
CA LEU A 55 9.02 1.26 -0.31
C LEU A 55 10.26 0.37 -0.44
N ASP A 56 10.07 -0.82 -0.96
CA ASP A 56 11.16 -1.79 -1.13
C ASP A 56 11.73 -1.81 -2.55
N GLY A 57 11.40 -0.79 -3.35
CA GLY A 57 11.79 -0.72 -4.76
C GLY A 57 10.79 -1.41 -5.69
N TRP A 58 9.76 -2.02 -5.15
CA TRP A 58 8.74 -2.72 -5.92
C TRP A 58 7.33 -2.31 -5.48
N THR A 59 7.07 -2.34 -4.18
CA THR A 59 5.77 -2.01 -3.65
C THR A 59 5.90 -1.45 -2.24
N VAL A 60 4.77 -1.07 -1.66
CA VAL A 60 4.72 -0.63 -0.27
C VAL A 60 4.68 -1.86 0.64
N SER A 61 5.42 -1.79 1.74
CA SER A 61 5.53 -2.89 2.69
C SER A 61 5.58 -2.38 4.12
N TRP A 62 5.34 -3.28 5.06
CA TRP A 62 5.40 -3.02 6.49
C TRP A 62 6.18 -4.13 7.17
N MET A 63 6.60 -3.88 8.41
CA MET A 63 7.26 -4.89 9.25
C MET A 63 8.49 -5.48 8.56
N ASN A 64 9.35 -4.60 8.03
CA ASN A 64 10.58 -5.00 7.35
C ASN A 64 10.35 -5.95 6.17
N GLY A 65 9.27 -5.71 5.44
CA GLY A 65 8.95 -6.51 4.26
C GLY A 65 8.16 -7.78 4.54
N THR A 66 7.82 -8.04 5.81
CA THR A 66 7.01 -9.20 6.17
C THR A 66 5.60 -9.11 5.59
N LEU A 67 5.06 -7.89 5.55
CA LEU A 67 3.75 -7.62 4.98
C LEU A 67 3.92 -6.73 3.76
N ASP A 68 3.42 -7.16 2.62
CA ASP A 68 3.39 -6.33 1.41
C ASP A 68 2.12 -6.59 0.63
N ILE A 69 1.86 -5.73 -0.35
CA ILE A 69 0.70 -5.86 -1.24
C ILE A 69 1.22 -5.69 -2.66
N ALA A 70 0.91 -6.65 -3.54
CA ALA A 70 1.39 -6.61 -4.91
C ALA A 70 1.01 -5.30 -5.61
N PRO A 71 1.93 -4.68 -6.37
CA PRO A 71 1.63 -3.42 -7.04
C PRO A 71 0.44 -3.50 -7.99
N GLU A 72 0.29 -4.62 -8.70
CA GLU A 72 -0.82 -4.83 -9.62
C GLU A 72 -2.16 -4.77 -8.89
N TYR A 73 -2.21 -5.35 -7.69
CA TYR A 73 -3.42 -5.33 -6.88
C TYR A 73 -3.76 -3.91 -6.43
N LEU A 74 -2.75 -3.17 -5.95
CA LEU A 74 -2.94 -1.78 -5.53
C LEU A 74 -3.41 -0.91 -6.70
N TYR A 75 -2.90 -1.19 -7.88
CA TYR A 75 -3.27 -0.47 -9.08
C TYR A 75 -4.73 -0.70 -9.46
N GLU A 76 -5.20 -1.94 -9.32
CA GLU A 76 -6.58 -2.29 -9.66
C GLU A 76 -7.60 -1.77 -8.67
N ILE A 77 -7.32 -1.87 -7.36
CA ILE A 77 -8.30 -1.50 -6.32
C ILE A 77 -8.23 -0.04 -5.93
N GLY A 78 -7.14 0.65 -6.26
CA GLY A 78 -6.99 2.07 -5.96
C GLY A 78 -7.91 2.95 -6.80
N ASN A 79 -8.20 4.12 -6.28
CA ASN A 79 -9.03 5.10 -6.96
C ASN A 79 -8.22 6.26 -7.51
#